data_f48dfd29ec3ce3ed4a6a3c45bd21c8ee
#
_entry.id   f48dfd29ec3ce3ed4a6a3c45bd21c8ee
#
_cell.length_a   1.000
_cell.length_b   1.000
_cell.length_c   1.000
_cell.angle_alpha   90.00
_cell.angle_beta   90.00
_cell.angle_gamma   90.00
#
_symmetry.space_group_name_H-M   'P 1'
#
loop_
_entity.id
_entity.type
_entity.pdbx_description
1 polymer ?
#
loop_
_entity_poly.entity_id
_entity_poly.type
_entity_poly.pdbx_seq_one_letter_code
_entity_poly.pdbx_strand_id
1 'polypeptide(L)'
;MPARRHSGCGAGAPDSVPSMVEASLNSRLGHADDARLVILSCDDLGSCHGATVGVYRAMREGLATCASIMMPAPWARFAADEYHGEDVGVHLTLNAEHPSYRWGPLTHAPSLLSGEGGFPRSIDDLWEHADPSEVLRECRAQIERAIAWGIDVTHLAPHLSSITLRPEFFDVYLELAVEFRLPIRLPSSIDESRAGFPFRALAAEEGVLFPDHFDHDWSPGSRSRAIESFRSLRPGVTEIHVQPAIDTPEVRALGDVASGWVDDLDLVTKDAEFAAAVRDSGAVLIGYRDLRDAMRAV
;
A
#
# COMPACT_ATOMS: atom_id res chain seq x y z
N MET A 1 -31.60 50.75 57.39
CA MET A 1 -32.01 50.35 56.00
C MET A 1 -31.16 49.17 55.59
N PRO A 2 -31.75 48.02 55.31
CA PRO A 2 -30.97 46.76 55.12
C PRO A 2 -30.47 46.57 53.73
N ALA A 3 -29.25 45.96 53.62
CA ALA A 3 -28.57 45.59 52.45
C ALA A 3 -29.26 44.41 51.71
N ARG A 4 -29.44 44.52 50.40
CA ARG A 4 -29.95 43.47 49.54
C ARG A 4 -28.82 42.47 49.21
N ARG A 5 -29.04 41.20 49.46
CA ARG A 5 -28.21 40.06 49.02
C ARG A 5 -28.54 39.74 47.56
N HIS A 6 -27.54 39.76 46.67
CA HIS A 6 -27.66 39.19 45.34
C HIS A 6 -27.35 37.69 45.42
N SER A 7 -28.35 36.88 45.06
CA SER A 7 -28.24 35.46 44.82
C SER A 7 -27.44 35.20 43.52
N GLY A 8 -26.31 34.54 43.65
CA GLY A 8 -25.52 34.09 42.52
C GLY A 8 -26.24 32.95 41.76
N CYS A 9 -26.46 33.16 40.49
CA CYS A 9 -26.89 32.12 39.55
C CYS A 9 -25.69 31.26 39.22
N GLY A 10 -25.67 29.99 39.63
CA GLY A 10 -24.66 29.02 39.25
C GLY A 10 -24.83 28.68 37.76
N ALA A 11 -23.86 29.07 36.96
CA ALA A 11 -23.75 28.59 35.61
C ALA A 11 -23.30 27.11 35.64
N GLY A 12 -24.21 26.20 35.26
CA GLY A 12 -23.86 24.81 35.02
C GLY A 12 -22.83 24.73 33.87
N ALA A 13 -21.76 24.00 34.11
CA ALA A 13 -20.80 23.66 33.05
C ALA A 13 -21.54 22.88 31.96
N PRO A 14 -21.24 23.11 30.69
CA PRO A 14 -21.83 22.32 29.61
C PRO A 14 -21.40 20.86 29.77
N ASP A 15 -22.38 19.95 29.69
CA ASP A 15 -22.17 18.51 29.66
C ASP A 15 -21.15 18.19 28.55
N SER A 16 -20.06 17.54 28.97
CA SER A 16 -19.09 17.01 28.04
C SER A 16 -19.78 15.99 27.14
N VAL A 17 -19.93 16.31 25.85
CA VAL A 17 -20.34 15.36 24.80
C VAL A 17 -19.37 14.18 24.92
N PRO A 18 -19.86 12.93 25.11
CA PRO A 18 -18.99 11.80 25.14
C PRO A 18 -18.29 11.72 23.75
N SER A 19 -16.96 11.75 23.74
CA SER A 19 -16.20 11.46 22.54
C SER A 19 -16.58 10.04 22.10
N MET A 20 -17.24 9.91 20.96
CA MET A 20 -17.44 8.61 20.36
C MET A 20 -16.04 8.04 20.13
N VAL A 21 -15.67 7.01 20.88
CA VAL A 21 -14.45 6.25 20.61
C VAL A 21 -14.64 5.68 19.21
N GLU A 22 -13.86 6.18 18.27
CA GLU A 22 -13.90 5.69 16.90
C GLU A 22 -13.57 4.19 16.92
N ALA A 23 -14.39 3.36 16.27
CA ALA A 23 -14.21 1.91 16.28
C ALA A 23 -12.85 1.58 15.65
N SER A 24 -12.08 0.70 16.29
CA SER A 24 -10.79 0.25 15.77
C SER A 24 -10.94 -0.35 14.36
N LEU A 25 -9.87 -0.37 13.58
CA LEU A 25 -9.88 -1.01 12.27
C LEU A 25 -10.29 -2.49 12.39
N ASN A 26 -9.79 -3.20 13.39
CA ASN A 26 -10.19 -4.57 13.68
C ASN A 26 -11.71 -4.72 13.87
N SER A 27 -12.32 -3.87 14.69
CA SER A 27 -13.77 -3.86 14.91
C SER A 27 -14.54 -3.57 13.61
N ARG A 28 -14.05 -2.65 12.76
CA ARG A 28 -14.65 -2.35 11.45
C ARG A 28 -14.58 -3.54 10.49
N LEU A 29 -13.56 -4.38 10.63
CA LEU A 29 -13.37 -5.62 9.86
C LEU A 29 -14.08 -6.83 10.50
N GLY A 30 -14.78 -6.66 11.64
CA GLY A 30 -15.51 -7.74 12.33
C GLY A 30 -14.63 -8.65 13.17
N HIS A 31 -13.43 -8.19 13.55
CA HIS A 31 -12.49 -8.91 14.41
C HIS A 31 -12.42 -8.30 15.81
N ALA A 32 -11.91 -9.07 16.78
CA ALA A 32 -11.64 -8.56 18.14
C ALA A 32 -10.52 -7.49 18.09
N ASP A 33 -10.58 -6.51 18.98
CA ASP A 33 -9.62 -5.39 19.01
C ASP A 33 -8.17 -5.82 19.24
N ASP A 34 -7.96 -6.95 19.90
CA ASP A 34 -6.65 -7.55 20.16
C ASP A 34 -6.18 -8.54 19.09
N ALA A 35 -6.99 -8.77 18.05
CA ALA A 35 -6.61 -9.62 16.93
C ALA A 35 -5.40 -9.07 16.17
N ARG A 36 -4.58 -9.98 15.67
CA ARG A 36 -3.46 -9.68 14.78
C ARG A 36 -3.85 -10.05 13.37
N LEU A 37 -4.07 -9.05 12.54
CA LEU A 37 -4.45 -9.23 11.14
C LEU A 37 -3.25 -8.91 10.27
N VAL A 38 -2.99 -9.71 9.25
CA VAL A 38 -1.84 -9.51 8.36
C VAL A 38 -2.27 -9.50 6.92
N ILE A 39 -1.86 -8.47 6.20
CA ILE A 39 -1.88 -8.39 4.75
C ILE A 39 -0.47 -8.73 4.27
N LEU A 40 -0.32 -9.86 3.58
CA LEU A 40 0.93 -10.25 2.93
C LEU A 40 0.82 -9.88 1.45
N SER A 41 1.34 -8.70 1.10
CA SER A 41 1.17 -8.07 -0.21
C SER A 41 2.34 -8.39 -1.14
N CYS A 42 2.05 -8.69 -2.40
CA CYS A 42 3.04 -8.81 -3.47
C CYS A 42 3.12 -7.53 -4.27
N ASP A 43 4.31 -6.94 -4.35
CA ASP A 43 4.55 -5.76 -5.17
C ASP A 43 5.00 -6.15 -6.61
N ASP A 44 5.03 -5.16 -7.50
CA ASP A 44 5.60 -5.22 -8.84
C ASP A 44 4.93 -6.21 -9.81
N LEU A 45 3.64 -6.57 -9.61
CA LEU A 45 2.88 -7.33 -10.59
C LEU A 45 2.86 -6.58 -11.93
N GLY A 46 3.21 -7.26 -13.01
CA GLY A 46 3.27 -6.65 -14.34
C GLY A 46 4.59 -5.94 -14.66
N SER A 47 5.55 -5.86 -13.74
CA SER A 47 6.86 -5.26 -14.01
C SER A 47 7.62 -6.04 -15.08
N CYS A 48 7.75 -7.36 -14.93
CA CYS A 48 8.33 -8.27 -15.92
C CYS A 48 7.60 -9.62 -15.90
N HIS A 49 7.91 -10.52 -16.84
CA HIS A 49 7.30 -11.85 -16.90
C HIS A 49 7.56 -12.65 -15.62
N GLY A 50 8.82 -12.68 -15.17
CA GLY A 50 9.19 -13.46 -13.98
C GLY A 50 8.49 -12.99 -12.71
N ALA A 51 8.36 -11.67 -12.51
CA ALA A 51 7.59 -11.11 -11.40
C ALA A 51 6.09 -11.44 -11.54
N THR A 52 5.51 -11.28 -12.74
CA THR A 52 4.08 -11.58 -12.96
C THR A 52 3.74 -13.02 -12.60
N VAL A 53 4.52 -13.98 -13.09
CA VAL A 53 4.30 -15.40 -12.77
C VAL A 53 4.56 -15.67 -11.28
N GLY A 54 5.62 -15.08 -10.71
CA GLY A 54 5.96 -15.23 -9.29
C GLY A 54 4.86 -14.73 -8.37
N VAL A 55 4.34 -13.53 -8.63
CA VAL A 55 3.25 -12.93 -7.85
C VAL A 55 1.99 -13.81 -7.89
N TYR A 56 1.52 -14.21 -9.07
CA TYR A 56 0.34 -15.07 -9.14
C TYR A 56 0.55 -16.44 -8.48
N ARG A 57 1.76 -17.00 -8.56
CA ARG A 57 2.07 -18.24 -7.81
C ARG A 57 2.07 -18.01 -6.30
N ALA A 58 2.64 -16.91 -5.83
CA ALA A 58 2.62 -16.57 -4.41
C ALA A 58 1.19 -16.45 -3.85
N MET A 59 0.27 -15.89 -4.64
CA MET A 59 -1.14 -15.75 -4.25
C MET A 59 -1.94 -17.06 -4.38
N ARG A 60 -1.71 -17.85 -5.44
CA ARG A 60 -2.51 -19.06 -5.75
C ARG A 60 -2.03 -20.31 -5.03
N GLU A 61 -0.72 -20.40 -4.77
CA GLU A 61 -0.06 -21.60 -4.22
C GLU A 61 0.62 -21.31 -2.87
N GLY A 62 0.78 -20.05 -2.49
CA GLY A 62 1.50 -19.61 -1.30
C GLY A 62 0.64 -18.92 -0.26
N LEU A 63 1.27 -18.09 0.55
CA LEU A 63 0.65 -17.39 1.68
C LEU A 63 0.31 -15.91 1.37
N ALA A 64 0.65 -15.39 0.19
CA ALA A 64 0.35 -14.01 -0.17
C ALA A 64 -1.17 -13.79 -0.32
N THR A 65 -1.65 -12.66 0.18
CA THR A 65 -3.09 -12.37 0.25
C THR A 65 -3.56 -11.37 -0.79
N CYS A 66 -2.67 -10.52 -1.30
CA CYS A 66 -2.98 -9.53 -2.34
C CYS A 66 -1.75 -9.18 -3.15
N ALA A 67 -1.95 -8.41 -4.21
CA ALA A 67 -0.88 -7.85 -5.02
C ALA A 67 -1.23 -6.45 -5.52
N SER A 68 -0.21 -5.69 -5.98
CA SER A 68 -0.41 -4.42 -6.65
C SER A 68 0.25 -4.41 -8.04
N ILE A 69 -0.53 -3.99 -9.07
CA ILE A 69 -0.12 -4.02 -10.49
C ILE A 69 0.47 -2.69 -10.94
N MET A 70 1.61 -2.74 -11.63
CA MET A 70 2.29 -1.59 -12.24
C MET A 70 1.76 -1.34 -13.66
N MET A 71 0.73 -0.52 -13.81
CA MET A 71 0.06 -0.31 -15.10
C MET A 71 0.94 0.28 -16.22
N PRO A 72 1.96 1.13 -15.95
CA PRO A 72 2.89 1.61 -16.97
C PRO A 72 3.94 0.59 -17.40
N ALA A 73 4.10 -0.49 -16.65
CA ALA A 73 5.16 -1.45 -16.88
C ALA A 73 4.87 -2.37 -18.09
N PRO A 74 5.91 -2.90 -18.75
CA PRO A 74 5.78 -3.61 -20.03
C PRO A 74 4.91 -4.87 -19.99
N TRP A 75 4.79 -5.53 -18.85
CA TRP A 75 4.02 -6.78 -18.70
C TRP A 75 2.66 -6.59 -18.04
N ALA A 76 2.23 -5.34 -17.81
CA ALA A 76 0.93 -5.06 -17.19
C ALA A 76 -0.24 -5.67 -17.96
N ARG A 77 -0.21 -5.65 -19.31
CA ARG A 77 -1.28 -6.26 -20.11
C ARG A 77 -1.36 -7.77 -19.91
N PHE A 78 -0.23 -8.46 -19.92
CA PHE A 78 -0.18 -9.89 -19.65
C PHE A 78 -0.66 -10.21 -18.24
N ALA A 79 -0.27 -9.40 -17.24
CA ALA A 79 -0.74 -9.56 -15.87
C ALA A 79 -2.26 -9.42 -15.77
N ALA A 80 -2.86 -8.45 -16.48
CA ALA A 80 -4.31 -8.28 -16.52
C ALA A 80 -5.03 -9.43 -17.24
N ASP A 81 -4.44 -10.02 -18.29
CA ASP A 81 -5.01 -11.18 -18.98
C ASP A 81 -4.98 -12.47 -18.13
N GLU A 82 -4.00 -12.57 -17.22
CA GLU A 82 -3.87 -13.69 -16.26
C GLU A 82 -4.69 -13.49 -14.96
N TYR A 83 -5.38 -12.37 -14.79
CA TYR A 83 -6.20 -12.07 -13.63
C TYR A 83 -7.46 -12.95 -13.59
N HIS A 84 -7.71 -13.63 -12.47
CA HIS A 84 -8.86 -14.50 -12.26
C HIS A 84 -9.72 -14.11 -11.04
N GLY A 85 -9.63 -12.85 -10.58
CA GLY A 85 -10.41 -12.36 -9.45
C GLY A 85 -9.65 -12.31 -8.12
N GLU A 86 -8.34 -12.43 -8.16
CA GLU A 86 -7.46 -12.24 -7.00
C GLU A 86 -7.61 -10.84 -6.39
N ASP A 87 -7.14 -10.66 -5.17
CA ASP A 87 -7.11 -9.34 -4.52
C ASP A 87 -5.95 -8.51 -5.11
N VAL A 88 -6.27 -7.65 -6.09
CA VAL A 88 -5.28 -6.86 -6.81
C VAL A 88 -5.60 -5.37 -6.75
N GLY A 89 -4.66 -4.57 -6.24
CA GLY A 89 -4.68 -3.11 -6.28
C GLY A 89 -3.83 -2.54 -7.41
N VAL A 90 -3.73 -1.22 -7.46
CA VAL A 90 -2.84 -0.51 -8.40
C VAL A 90 -1.58 -0.03 -7.68
N HIS A 91 -0.43 -0.44 -8.21
CA HIS A 91 0.88 0.04 -7.79
C HIS A 91 1.19 1.34 -8.53
N LEU A 92 0.79 2.48 -7.94
CA LEU A 92 0.92 3.79 -8.55
C LEU A 92 2.39 4.09 -8.83
N THR A 93 2.73 4.10 -10.10
CA THR A 93 4.11 4.07 -10.58
C THR A 93 4.45 5.37 -11.28
N LEU A 94 5.44 6.10 -10.74
CA LEU A 94 5.96 7.37 -11.27
C LEU A 94 7.48 7.34 -11.45
N ASN A 95 8.12 6.22 -11.14
CA ASN A 95 9.56 6.01 -11.27
C ASN A 95 9.85 4.78 -12.13
N ALA A 96 11.03 4.76 -12.77
CA ALA A 96 11.58 3.61 -13.48
C ALA A 96 13.07 3.54 -13.15
N GLU A 97 13.39 2.89 -12.04
CA GLU A 97 14.71 2.95 -11.37
C GLU A 97 15.80 2.15 -12.07
N HIS A 98 15.42 1.14 -12.86
CA HIS A 98 16.40 0.27 -13.53
C HIS A 98 17.13 0.98 -14.68
N PRO A 99 18.44 0.82 -14.82
CA PRO A 99 19.22 1.54 -15.85
C PRO A 99 18.81 1.27 -17.29
N SER A 100 18.48 0.02 -17.60
CA SER A 100 18.24 -0.44 -18.98
C SER A 100 16.84 -1.02 -19.20
N TYR A 101 16.03 -1.14 -18.18
CA TYR A 101 14.65 -1.60 -18.24
C TYR A 101 13.72 -0.48 -17.82
N ARG A 102 13.10 0.19 -18.79
CA ARG A 102 12.43 1.47 -18.61
C ARG A 102 10.97 1.41 -19.01
N TRP A 103 10.16 2.19 -18.31
CA TRP A 103 8.76 2.47 -18.63
C TRP A 103 8.47 3.95 -18.43
N GLY A 104 7.32 4.40 -18.90
CA GLY A 104 6.94 5.81 -18.84
C GLY A 104 5.44 6.01 -18.69
N PRO A 105 5.01 7.28 -18.60
CA PRO A 105 3.62 7.60 -18.33
C PRO A 105 2.66 7.10 -19.42
N LEU A 106 1.44 6.77 -18.98
CA LEU A 106 0.32 6.39 -19.85
C LEU A 106 -0.29 7.62 -20.53
N THR A 107 -0.05 8.78 -19.94
CA THR A 107 -0.61 10.07 -20.37
C THR A 107 0.46 10.97 -20.97
N HIS A 108 0.03 12.09 -21.57
CA HIS A 108 0.97 13.16 -21.92
C HIS A 108 1.32 13.96 -20.66
N ALA A 109 2.46 13.66 -20.06
CA ALA A 109 2.93 14.24 -18.81
C ALA A 109 4.43 14.62 -18.91
N PRO A 110 4.76 15.76 -19.55
CA PRO A 110 6.14 16.18 -19.76
C PRO A 110 6.97 16.31 -18.48
N SER A 111 6.36 16.75 -17.37
CA SER A 111 7.05 16.89 -16.08
C SER A 111 7.40 15.53 -15.43
N LEU A 112 6.81 14.44 -15.90
CA LEU A 112 7.08 13.07 -15.44
C LEU A 112 8.10 12.34 -16.32
N LEU A 113 8.70 13.02 -17.31
CA LEU A 113 9.68 12.42 -18.21
C LEU A 113 11.10 12.82 -17.80
N SER A 114 11.97 11.83 -17.67
CA SER A 114 13.41 12.06 -17.59
C SER A 114 13.96 12.46 -18.97
N GLY A 115 15.16 13.09 -18.99
CA GLY A 115 15.82 13.46 -20.25
C GLY A 115 16.17 12.27 -21.17
N GLU A 116 16.13 11.05 -20.66
CA GLU A 116 16.36 9.81 -21.42
C GLU A 116 15.05 9.19 -21.95
N GLY A 117 13.90 9.79 -21.67
CA GLY A 117 12.57 9.24 -21.90
C GLY A 117 12.14 8.26 -20.79
N GLY A 118 10.83 8.09 -20.61
CA GLY A 118 10.27 7.34 -19.50
C GLY A 118 10.29 8.09 -18.18
N PHE A 119 9.81 7.45 -17.12
CA PHE A 119 9.79 8.05 -15.78
C PHE A 119 11.19 8.33 -15.22
N PRO A 120 11.33 9.27 -14.27
CA PRO A 120 12.56 9.49 -13.51
C PRO A 120 13.05 8.22 -12.83
N ARG A 121 14.37 8.08 -12.69
CA ARG A 121 14.96 6.92 -12.00
C ARG A 121 14.93 7.05 -10.50
N SER A 122 15.07 8.25 -9.99
CA SER A 122 15.08 8.51 -8.55
C SER A 122 13.82 9.26 -8.09
N ILE A 123 13.50 9.09 -6.82
CA ILE A 123 12.43 9.85 -6.17
C ILE A 123 12.75 11.33 -6.13
N ASP A 124 14.02 11.70 -5.90
CA ASP A 124 14.45 13.10 -5.83
C ASP A 124 14.24 13.81 -7.17
N ASP A 125 14.58 13.16 -8.29
CA ASP A 125 14.36 13.69 -9.64
C ASP A 125 12.86 13.87 -9.94
N LEU A 126 12.02 12.93 -9.53
CA LEU A 126 10.56 13.07 -9.59
C LEU A 126 10.09 14.29 -8.79
N TRP A 127 10.54 14.41 -7.55
CA TRP A 127 10.11 15.47 -6.65
C TRP A 127 10.57 16.87 -7.06
N GLU A 128 11.67 16.97 -7.78
CA GLU A 128 12.20 18.25 -8.27
C GLU A 128 11.40 18.78 -9.46
N HIS A 129 10.86 17.91 -10.31
CA HIS A 129 10.33 18.31 -11.61
C HIS A 129 8.83 18.06 -11.80
N ALA A 130 8.23 17.12 -11.07
CA ALA A 130 6.87 16.69 -11.31
C ALA A 130 5.82 17.76 -10.97
N ASP A 131 4.91 18.04 -11.91
CA ASP A 131 3.73 18.85 -11.69
C ASP A 131 2.62 18.02 -11.04
N PRO A 132 2.08 18.41 -9.86
CA PRO A 132 1.03 17.64 -9.18
C PRO A 132 -0.20 17.37 -10.04
N SER A 133 -0.56 18.27 -10.97
CA SER A 133 -1.70 18.07 -11.87
C SER A 133 -1.43 16.99 -12.92
N GLU A 134 -0.17 16.85 -13.35
CA GLU A 134 0.25 15.74 -14.22
C GLU A 134 0.34 14.43 -13.46
N VAL A 135 0.82 14.45 -12.20
CA VAL A 135 0.81 13.30 -11.31
C VAL A 135 -0.62 12.78 -11.10
N LEU A 136 -1.57 13.68 -10.78
CA LEU A 136 -2.98 13.34 -10.61
C LEU A 136 -3.56 12.67 -11.87
N ARG A 137 -3.35 13.30 -13.04
CA ARG A 137 -3.84 12.78 -14.31
C ARG A 137 -3.24 11.41 -14.64
N GLU A 138 -1.95 11.23 -14.40
CA GLU A 138 -1.25 9.98 -14.66
C GLU A 138 -1.73 8.86 -13.71
N CYS A 139 -1.74 9.10 -12.42
CA CYS A 139 -2.18 8.11 -11.44
C CYS A 139 -3.65 7.72 -11.64
N ARG A 140 -4.53 8.68 -11.96
CA ARG A 140 -5.94 8.40 -12.34
C ARG A 140 -6.00 7.50 -13.57
N ALA A 141 -5.21 7.77 -14.60
CA ALA A 141 -5.18 6.94 -15.82
C ALA A 141 -4.68 5.52 -15.54
N GLN A 142 -3.76 5.32 -14.59
CA GLN A 142 -3.33 3.99 -14.16
C GLN A 142 -4.48 3.21 -13.51
N ILE A 143 -5.24 3.82 -12.62
CA ILE A 143 -6.40 3.20 -11.96
C ILE A 143 -7.49 2.88 -12.99
N GLU A 144 -7.87 3.85 -13.82
CA GLU A 144 -8.90 3.69 -14.86
C GLU A 144 -8.53 2.59 -15.87
N ARG A 145 -7.24 2.48 -16.24
CA ARG A 145 -6.76 1.43 -17.14
C ARG A 145 -6.86 0.05 -16.50
N ALA A 146 -6.52 -0.11 -15.22
CA ALA A 146 -6.69 -1.36 -14.50
C ALA A 146 -8.16 -1.81 -14.51
N ILE A 147 -9.07 -0.89 -14.18
CA ILE A 147 -10.53 -1.13 -14.21
C ILE A 147 -11.00 -1.49 -15.63
N ALA A 148 -10.56 -0.72 -16.65
CA ALA A 148 -10.94 -0.96 -18.05
C ALA A 148 -10.42 -2.32 -18.59
N TRP A 149 -9.35 -2.85 -18.01
CA TRP A 149 -8.84 -4.19 -18.33
C TRP A 149 -9.47 -5.31 -17.49
N GLY A 150 -10.48 -4.98 -16.67
CA GLY A 150 -11.30 -5.94 -15.94
C GLY A 150 -10.79 -6.31 -14.56
N ILE A 151 -9.80 -5.58 -14.02
CA ILE A 151 -9.33 -5.79 -12.64
C ILE A 151 -10.33 -5.15 -11.68
N ASP A 152 -10.81 -5.92 -10.70
CA ASP A 152 -11.57 -5.42 -9.55
C ASP A 152 -10.61 -4.81 -8.53
N VAL A 153 -10.21 -3.55 -8.78
CA VAL A 153 -9.17 -2.85 -7.99
C VAL A 153 -9.56 -2.79 -6.52
N THR A 154 -8.67 -3.26 -5.65
CA THR A 154 -8.94 -3.38 -4.20
C THR A 154 -8.25 -2.32 -3.35
N HIS A 155 -7.13 -1.76 -3.80
CA HIS A 155 -6.37 -0.75 -3.05
C HIS A 155 -5.41 0.02 -3.95
N LEU A 156 -4.79 1.05 -3.37
CA LEU A 156 -3.69 1.77 -3.98
C LEU A 156 -2.42 1.58 -3.14
N ALA A 157 -1.31 1.27 -3.79
CA ALA A 157 0.01 1.19 -3.18
C ALA A 157 0.99 2.06 -3.97
N PRO A 158 1.84 2.87 -3.34
CA PRO A 158 2.78 3.73 -4.05
C PRO A 158 4.09 3.01 -4.35
N HIS A 159 4.52 3.00 -5.61
CA HIS A 159 5.85 2.51 -5.97
C HIS A 159 6.93 3.39 -5.33
N LEU A 160 7.89 2.78 -4.64
CA LEU A 160 8.98 3.47 -3.92
C LEU A 160 8.51 4.53 -2.90
N SER A 161 7.24 4.50 -2.46
CA SER A 161 6.63 5.53 -1.60
C SER A 161 6.69 6.96 -2.19
N SER A 162 6.85 7.10 -3.49
CA SER A 162 7.16 8.37 -4.16
C SER A 162 6.10 9.45 -4.03
N ILE A 163 4.83 9.07 -3.81
CA ILE A 163 3.70 10.00 -3.67
C ILE A 163 3.21 10.16 -2.23
N THR A 164 3.86 9.52 -1.24
CA THR A 164 3.38 9.57 0.15
C THR A 164 4.18 10.50 1.06
N LEU A 165 5.42 10.81 0.72
CA LEU A 165 6.35 11.50 1.63
C LEU A 165 6.48 13.01 1.37
N ARG A 166 5.68 13.56 0.43
CA ARG A 166 5.56 15.01 0.18
C ARG A 166 4.10 15.43 0.20
N PRO A 167 3.75 16.54 0.90
CA PRO A 167 2.36 16.96 1.06
C PRO A 167 1.61 17.13 -0.26
N GLU A 168 2.22 17.80 -1.25
CA GLU A 168 1.60 18.08 -2.56
C GLU A 168 1.29 16.83 -3.38
N PHE A 169 2.06 15.76 -3.21
CA PHE A 169 1.80 14.48 -3.86
C PHE A 169 0.89 13.58 -3.01
N PHE A 170 0.98 13.71 -1.69
CA PHE A 170 0.05 13.03 -0.79
C PHE A 170 -1.39 13.50 -0.99
N ASP A 171 -1.60 14.80 -1.23
CA ASP A 171 -2.93 15.34 -1.56
C ASP A 171 -3.51 14.66 -2.81
N VAL A 172 -2.68 14.43 -3.85
CA VAL A 172 -3.09 13.66 -5.04
C VAL A 172 -3.45 12.21 -4.69
N TYR A 173 -2.65 11.57 -3.86
CA TYR A 173 -2.88 10.19 -3.45
C TYR A 173 -4.19 10.03 -2.68
N LEU A 174 -4.44 10.96 -1.76
CA LEU A 174 -5.65 11.00 -0.95
C LEU A 174 -6.90 11.31 -1.80
N GLU A 175 -6.81 12.29 -2.73
CA GLU A 175 -7.88 12.61 -3.68
C GLU A 175 -8.32 11.36 -4.45
N LEU A 176 -7.36 10.59 -5.00
CA LEU A 176 -7.65 9.37 -5.75
C LEU A 176 -8.23 8.27 -4.86
N ALA A 177 -7.74 8.11 -3.63
CA ALA A 177 -8.30 7.15 -2.68
C ALA A 177 -9.76 7.42 -2.36
N VAL A 178 -10.12 8.69 -2.16
CA VAL A 178 -11.50 9.15 -1.92
C VAL A 178 -12.36 8.97 -3.18
N GLU A 179 -11.88 9.43 -4.35
CA GLU A 179 -12.59 9.35 -5.63
C GLU A 179 -13.00 7.92 -5.98
N PHE A 180 -12.06 6.97 -5.88
CA PHE A 180 -12.29 5.57 -6.23
C PHE A 180 -12.80 4.72 -5.05
N ARG A 181 -12.91 5.30 -3.86
CA ARG A 181 -13.28 4.61 -2.60
C ARG A 181 -12.41 3.38 -2.37
N LEU A 182 -11.10 3.59 -2.34
CA LEU A 182 -10.08 2.56 -2.19
C LEU A 182 -9.24 2.80 -0.93
N PRO A 183 -8.97 1.76 -0.12
CA PRO A 183 -7.98 1.83 0.95
C PRO A 183 -6.59 2.01 0.35
N ILE A 184 -5.67 2.50 1.16
CA ILE A 184 -4.32 2.84 0.72
C ILE A 184 -3.25 2.19 1.59
N ARG A 185 -2.09 1.88 0.99
CA ARG A 185 -0.86 1.62 1.74
C ARG A 185 -0.30 2.94 2.26
N LEU A 186 0.00 2.99 3.55
CA LEU A 186 0.70 4.12 4.14
C LEU A 186 1.99 3.67 4.85
N PRO A 187 3.06 4.48 4.75
CA PRO A 187 4.27 4.26 5.52
C PRO A 187 4.02 4.27 7.03
N SER A 188 5.01 3.82 7.79
CA SER A 188 4.90 3.75 9.25
C SER A 188 4.77 5.14 9.91
N SER A 189 4.34 5.17 11.18
CA SER A 189 4.33 6.40 11.98
C SER A 189 5.72 7.02 12.19
N ILE A 190 6.78 6.21 12.06
CA ILE A 190 8.17 6.70 12.10
C ILE A 190 8.45 7.51 10.83
N ASP A 191 8.01 7.03 9.67
CA ASP A 191 8.19 7.74 8.41
C ASP A 191 7.33 9.00 8.35
N GLU A 192 6.12 8.98 8.93
CA GLU A 192 5.29 10.17 9.12
C GLU A 192 6.03 11.26 9.89
N SER A 193 6.68 10.88 11.00
CA SER A 193 7.48 11.81 11.80
C SER A 193 8.66 12.39 11.03
N ARG A 194 9.26 11.62 10.12
CA ARG A 194 10.37 12.06 9.25
C ARG A 194 9.89 12.94 8.10
N ALA A 195 8.72 12.65 7.55
CA ALA A 195 8.11 13.45 6.49
C ALA A 195 7.65 14.83 6.99
N GLY A 196 7.35 14.96 8.28
CA GLY A 196 7.03 16.21 8.95
C GLY A 196 5.61 16.71 8.71
N PHE A 197 4.70 15.86 8.24
CA PHE A 197 3.26 16.16 8.13
C PHE A 197 2.40 14.92 8.46
N PRO A 198 1.16 15.10 8.96
CA PRO A 198 0.38 14.01 9.56
C PRO A 198 -0.45 13.27 8.51
N PHE A 199 0.18 12.57 7.56
CA PHE A 199 -0.52 11.90 6.46
C PHE A 199 -1.52 10.83 6.92
N ARG A 200 -1.27 10.15 8.04
CA ARG A 200 -2.20 9.15 8.58
C ARG A 200 -3.46 9.79 9.15
N ALA A 201 -3.30 10.92 9.85
CA ALA A 201 -4.45 11.68 10.37
C ALA A 201 -5.30 12.25 9.22
N LEU A 202 -4.66 12.84 8.20
CA LEU A 202 -5.35 13.35 7.01
C LEU A 202 -6.15 12.25 6.30
N ALA A 203 -5.58 11.05 6.12
CA ALA A 203 -6.29 9.94 5.51
C ALA A 203 -7.49 9.47 6.36
N ALA A 204 -7.33 9.43 7.68
CA ALA A 204 -8.41 9.07 8.61
C ALA A 204 -9.55 10.09 8.59
N GLU A 205 -9.25 11.40 8.56
CA GLU A 205 -10.24 12.49 8.48
C GLU A 205 -11.12 12.37 7.22
N GLU A 206 -10.56 11.92 6.10
CA GLU A 206 -11.29 11.64 4.85
C GLU A 206 -11.97 10.25 4.83
N GLY A 207 -11.88 9.48 5.92
CA GLY A 207 -12.48 8.16 6.04
C GLY A 207 -11.81 7.07 5.21
N VAL A 208 -10.59 7.33 4.71
CA VAL A 208 -9.80 6.36 3.94
C VAL A 208 -9.18 5.35 4.89
N LEU A 209 -9.37 4.06 4.62
CA LEU A 209 -8.79 2.98 5.42
C LEU A 209 -7.36 2.65 4.98
N PHE A 210 -6.54 2.30 5.96
CA PHE A 210 -5.15 1.87 5.75
C PHE A 210 -4.70 0.97 6.90
N PRO A 211 -3.69 0.10 6.71
CA PRO A 211 -3.14 -0.74 7.77
C PRO A 211 -2.59 0.06 8.95
N ASP A 212 -2.78 -0.43 10.17
CA ASP A 212 -2.26 0.20 11.39
C ASP A 212 -0.73 0.23 11.39
N HIS A 213 -0.12 -0.82 10.84
CA HIS A 213 1.32 -1.04 10.83
C HIS A 213 1.79 -1.40 9.42
N PHE A 214 2.96 -0.87 9.03
CA PHE A 214 3.65 -1.24 7.81
C PHE A 214 5.07 -1.68 8.15
N ASP A 215 5.43 -2.91 7.80
CA ASP A 215 6.79 -3.43 7.98
C ASP A 215 7.59 -3.24 6.68
N HIS A 216 8.39 -2.17 6.65
CA HIS A 216 9.23 -1.79 5.51
C HIS A 216 10.72 -2.17 5.69
N ASP A 217 11.09 -2.65 6.88
CA ASP A 217 12.48 -3.04 7.17
C ASP A 217 12.86 -4.39 6.51
N TRP A 218 11.94 -4.98 5.80
CA TRP A 218 12.14 -6.21 5.07
C TRP A 218 12.60 -5.93 3.64
N SER A 219 13.86 -6.19 3.35
CA SER A 219 14.38 -6.23 1.99
C SER A 219 14.13 -7.61 1.36
N PRO A 220 13.95 -7.68 0.02
CA PRO A 220 13.81 -8.96 -0.68
C PRO A 220 14.88 -9.98 -0.28
N GLY A 221 14.49 -11.24 -0.05
CA GLY A 221 15.38 -12.31 0.38
C GLY A 221 15.74 -12.33 1.88
N SER A 222 15.15 -11.47 2.70
CA SER A 222 15.43 -11.40 4.14
C SER A 222 14.60 -12.40 4.95
N ARG A 223 14.77 -13.70 4.71
CA ARG A 223 14.01 -14.80 5.33
C ARG A 223 13.91 -14.69 6.87
N SER A 224 15.03 -14.39 7.55
CA SER A 224 15.03 -14.28 9.02
C SER A 224 14.22 -13.10 9.52
N ARG A 225 14.21 -11.97 8.80
CA ARG A 225 13.38 -10.81 9.11
C ARG A 225 11.91 -11.13 8.92
N ALA A 226 11.56 -11.81 7.84
CA ALA A 226 10.20 -12.24 7.57
C ALA A 226 9.63 -13.10 8.70
N ILE A 227 10.39 -14.08 9.18
CA ILE A 227 10.01 -14.92 10.32
C ILE A 227 9.86 -14.08 11.60
N GLU A 228 10.76 -13.14 11.85
CA GLU A 228 10.74 -12.28 13.05
C GLU A 228 9.55 -11.31 13.02
N SER A 229 9.16 -10.80 11.84
CA SER A 229 7.97 -9.94 11.70
C SER A 229 6.72 -10.66 12.22
N PHE A 230 6.53 -11.94 11.90
CA PHE A 230 5.39 -12.72 12.42
C PHE A 230 5.49 -13.05 13.91
N ARG A 231 6.71 -13.13 14.48
CA ARG A 231 6.90 -13.33 15.93
C ARG A 231 6.63 -12.07 16.75
N SER A 232 6.77 -10.89 16.14
CA SER A 232 6.67 -9.58 16.80
C SER A 232 5.40 -8.81 16.46
N LEU A 233 4.39 -9.45 15.85
CA LEU A 233 3.13 -8.81 15.47
C LEU A 233 2.44 -8.18 16.68
N ARG A 234 1.94 -6.97 16.46
CA ARG A 234 1.10 -6.22 17.40
C ARG A 234 -0.39 -6.41 17.05
N PRO A 235 -1.32 -6.16 17.98
CA PRO A 235 -2.74 -6.02 17.64
C PRO A 235 -2.96 -4.98 16.53
N GLY A 236 -3.97 -5.19 15.69
CA GLY A 236 -4.27 -4.36 14.53
C GLY A 236 -3.90 -5.04 13.21
N VAL A 237 -4.04 -4.30 12.13
CA VAL A 237 -3.70 -4.73 10.77
C VAL A 237 -2.25 -4.37 10.46
N THR A 238 -1.43 -5.38 10.19
CA THR A 238 -0.03 -5.19 9.74
C THR A 238 0.08 -5.56 8.26
N GLU A 239 0.60 -4.65 7.45
CA GLU A 239 1.00 -4.98 6.08
C GLU A 239 2.48 -5.34 6.04
N ILE A 240 2.78 -6.46 5.38
CA ILE A 240 4.11 -6.94 5.05
C ILE A 240 4.16 -7.12 3.54
N HIS A 241 5.20 -6.61 2.88
CA HIS A 241 5.32 -6.75 1.43
C HIS A 241 6.44 -7.70 1.03
N VAL A 242 6.26 -8.37 -0.11
CA VAL A 242 7.24 -9.24 -0.79
C VAL A 242 7.29 -8.91 -2.28
N GLN A 243 8.39 -9.27 -2.93
CA GLN A 243 8.56 -9.09 -4.37
C GLN A 243 8.87 -10.43 -5.06
N PRO A 244 7.90 -11.36 -5.11
CA PRO A 244 8.16 -12.72 -5.58
C PRO A 244 8.33 -12.78 -7.10
N ALA A 245 9.40 -13.42 -7.58
CA ALA A 245 9.63 -13.68 -8.98
C ALA A 245 10.13 -15.10 -9.24
N ILE A 246 9.82 -15.67 -10.43
CA ILE A 246 10.50 -16.86 -10.92
C ILE A 246 11.84 -16.48 -11.51
N ASP A 247 12.83 -17.39 -11.41
CA ASP A 247 14.18 -17.18 -11.94
C ASP A 247 14.18 -17.25 -13.47
N THR A 248 14.28 -16.10 -14.11
CA THR A 248 14.32 -15.95 -15.56
C THR A 248 15.48 -15.04 -16.00
N PRO A 249 15.91 -15.09 -17.28
CA PRO A 249 16.98 -14.24 -17.77
C PRO A 249 16.71 -12.74 -17.61
N GLU A 250 15.46 -12.29 -17.82
CA GLU A 250 15.11 -10.87 -17.65
C GLU A 250 15.11 -10.44 -16.17
N VAL A 251 14.66 -11.31 -15.24
CA VAL A 251 14.77 -11.02 -13.81
C VAL A 251 16.23 -10.90 -13.38
N ARG A 252 17.09 -11.83 -13.82
CA ARG A 252 18.53 -11.75 -13.54
C ARG A 252 19.18 -10.47 -14.10
N ALA A 253 18.66 -9.95 -15.23
CA ALA A 253 19.16 -8.71 -15.82
C ALA A 253 18.80 -7.44 -15.03
N LEU A 254 17.87 -7.52 -14.06
CA LEU A 254 17.56 -6.41 -13.14
C LEU A 254 18.64 -6.18 -12.08
N GLY A 255 19.63 -7.08 -11.98
CA GLY A 255 20.79 -6.92 -11.11
C GLY A 255 20.64 -7.62 -9.75
N ASP A 256 21.25 -7.04 -8.73
CA ASP A 256 21.43 -7.70 -7.41
C ASP A 256 20.11 -8.01 -6.68
N VAL A 257 19.03 -7.30 -6.99
CA VAL A 257 17.70 -7.53 -6.40
C VAL A 257 17.06 -8.86 -6.84
N ALA A 258 17.46 -9.38 -8.00
CA ALA A 258 16.87 -10.56 -8.62
C ALA A 258 16.88 -11.81 -7.75
N SER A 259 17.98 -12.06 -7.03
CA SER A 259 18.09 -13.22 -6.13
C SER A 259 17.11 -13.11 -4.96
N GLY A 260 16.94 -11.92 -4.39
CA GLY A 260 16.00 -11.67 -3.32
C GLY A 260 14.55 -11.90 -3.74
N TRP A 261 14.19 -11.54 -4.96
CA TRP A 261 12.83 -11.78 -5.49
C TRP A 261 12.53 -13.28 -5.69
N VAL A 262 13.53 -14.06 -6.11
CA VAL A 262 13.39 -15.51 -6.21
C VAL A 262 13.29 -16.15 -4.83
N ASP A 263 14.07 -15.68 -3.88
CA ASP A 263 14.01 -16.12 -2.48
C ASP A 263 12.65 -15.80 -1.83
N ASP A 264 12.06 -14.64 -2.14
CA ASP A 264 10.73 -14.26 -1.66
C ASP A 264 9.64 -15.21 -2.18
N LEU A 265 9.72 -15.63 -3.45
CA LEU A 265 8.79 -16.63 -3.98
C LEU A 265 8.90 -17.97 -3.22
N ASP A 266 10.13 -18.44 -3.03
CA ASP A 266 10.36 -19.70 -2.30
C ASP A 266 9.94 -19.58 -0.83
N LEU A 267 10.16 -18.44 -0.21
CA LEU A 267 9.73 -18.15 1.16
C LEU A 267 8.22 -18.32 1.32
N VAL A 268 7.42 -17.65 0.49
CA VAL A 268 5.97 -17.65 0.66
C VAL A 268 5.28 -18.90 0.13
N THR A 269 5.96 -19.72 -0.71
CA THR A 269 5.36 -20.91 -1.33
C THR A 269 5.89 -22.24 -0.78
N LYS A 270 7.13 -22.30 -0.28
CA LYS A 270 7.81 -23.56 0.03
C LYS A 270 8.44 -23.62 1.42
N ASP A 271 8.70 -22.48 2.07
CA ASP A 271 9.44 -22.45 3.32
C ASP A 271 8.56 -22.92 4.49
N ALA A 272 8.87 -24.12 5.01
CA ALA A 272 8.09 -24.73 6.09
C ALA A 272 8.25 -24.00 7.44
N GLU A 273 9.41 -23.36 7.69
CA GLU A 273 9.64 -22.59 8.92
C GLU A 273 8.88 -21.26 8.88
N PHE A 274 8.87 -20.58 7.73
CA PHE A 274 8.05 -19.39 7.53
C PHE A 274 6.56 -19.72 7.70
N ALA A 275 6.07 -20.76 7.02
CA ALA A 275 4.70 -21.21 7.17
C ALA A 275 4.33 -21.60 8.63
N ALA A 276 5.29 -22.16 9.37
CA ALA A 276 5.11 -22.43 10.79
C ALA A 276 5.05 -21.12 11.60
N ALA A 277 5.94 -20.16 11.34
CA ALA A 277 5.94 -18.88 12.02
C ALA A 277 4.62 -18.11 11.80
N VAL A 278 4.09 -18.11 10.57
CA VAL A 278 2.77 -17.53 10.25
C VAL A 278 1.68 -18.20 11.08
N ARG A 279 1.60 -19.51 11.06
CA ARG A 279 0.58 -20.28 11.82
C ARG A 279 0.71 -20.08 13.33
N ASP A 280 1.93 -20.15 13.86
CA ASP A 280 2.21 -20.09 15.29
C ASP A 280 2.06 -18.68 15.87
N SER A 281 2.08 -17.63 15.02
CA SER A 281 1.80 -16.25 15.42
C SER A 281 0.34 -16.04 15.85
N GLY A 282 -0.58 -16.94 15.44
CA GLY A 282 -2.01 -16.78 15.65
C GLY A 282 -2.63 -15.63 14.82
N ALA A 283 -1.89 -15.10 13.84
CA ALA A 283 -2.38 -14.07 12.95
C ALA A 283 -3.45 -14.61 11.98
N VAL A 284 -4.41 -13.75 11.64
CA VAL A 284 -5.38 -13.99 10.58
C VAL A 284 -4.88 -13.29 9.32
N LEU A 285 -4.67 -14.04 8.25
CA LEU A 285 -4.33 -13.47 6.95
C LEU A 285 -5.59 -12.88 6.31
N ILE A 286 -5.53 -11.61 5.91
CA ILE A 286 -6.60 -10.88 5.24
C ILE A 286 -6.06 -10.21 3.97
N GLY A 287 -6.97 -9.72 3.11
CA GLY A 287 -6.59 -8.93 1.94
C GLY A 287 -6.99 -7.47 2.06
N TYR A 288 -6.61 -6.67 1.08
CA TYR A 288 -7.09 -5.30 0.97
C TYR A 288 -8.56 -5.22 0.55
N ARG A 289 -9.10 -6.28 -0.05
CA ARG A 289 -10.53 -6.38 -0.36
C ARG A 289 -11.38 -6.24 0.90
N ASP A 290 -10.95 -6.82 2.02
CA ASP A 290 -11.66 -6.70 3.30
C ASP A 290 -11.75 -5.23 3.76
N LEU A 291 -10.64 -4.48 3.65
CA LEU A 291 -10.62 -3.05 3.97
C LEU A 291 -11.50 -2.24 3.01
N ARG A 292 -11.42 -2.52 1.70
CA ARG A 292 -12.24 -1.84 0.69
C ARG A 292 -13.73 -2.05 0.96
N ASP A 293 -14.12 -3.27 1.21
CA ASP A 293 -15.52 -3.61 1.41
C ASP A 293 -16.05 -2.97 2.71
N ALA A 294 -15.24 -2.94 3.79
CA ALA A 294 -15.56 -2.21 5.01
C ALA A 294 -15.63 -0.68 4.78
N MET A 295 -14.76 -0.11 3.95
CA MET A 295 -14.79 1.32 3.58
C MET A 295 -16.03 1.67 2.74
N ARG A 296 -16.50 0.76 1.91
CA ARG A 296 -17.68 0.96 1.04
C ARG A 296 -19.01 0.67 1.73
N ALA A 297 -19.01 0.00 2.87
CA ALA A 297 -20.20 -0.32 3.66
C ALA A 297 -20.75 0.88 4.46
N VAL A 298 -19.95 1.94 4.60
CA VAL A 298 -20.29 3.22 5.24
C VAL A 298 -20.65 4.24 4.14
#